data_9b86cfd117cf8eb921b0a2603c82b5f2
#
_entry.id   9b86cfd117cf8eb921b0a2603c82b5f2
#
_cell.length_a   1.000
_cell.length_b   1.000
_cell.length_c   1.000
_cell.angle_alpha   90.00
_cell.angle_beta   90.00
_cell.angle_gamma   90.00
#
_symmetry.space_group_name_H-M   'P 1'
#
loop_
_entity.id
_entity.type
_entity.pdbx_description
1 polymer ?
#
loop_
_entity_poly.entity_id
_entity_poly.type
_entity_poly.pdbx_seq_one_letter_code
_entity_poly.pdbx_strand_id
1 'polypeptide(L)'
;MTAYSVSPSGEKFKIPEACQYAEEMARLEKLAAQARAEGKEIVVVMGVGFVGAVMAAIIADTVDKTTGKPSKLVIGCQRPSTRSYWKIPLLSRGQSPVKAEDPEVDPMIARCVLQKKTLVATFNSDCLGLADCVVVDVQCDYAKHELGNMRSGEAEMSALEATMRTIGEKIPPGCLVLIETTVAPGTTEFVAWPIMKKAFAARGIAGEPLLAHSFERVMPGREYVSSIRDFWRVCSGCDAEARRRVEKFLREVLNTEQFPLTVMDRPIESETTKIVENSYRATILAFLNEWSLFAERNGVDLIKVIHAIRMRPTHSNIIFPGPGIGGYCLPKDAGLGYWAYKHILGFEDGDQVFRISPTAIDINDTRALHVAELTRDALRNMGRYIAGADVLVCGASYRQDVGDTRYSGSELVVRKLTEMGAEIRVHDPYVEHWYELETQDVYPAPGHSWSRFFRNQSGLKDIRVQKDLAAAIRHAEAVILAVPHEAYLKLDPDQIVGWAGQPLAVVDCFGILSDDAIRRCFELGCEVKALGRGHIQRIKEQTRSKASGST
;
A
#
# COMPACT_ATOMS: atom_id res chain seq x y z
N MET A 1 15.85 13.55 28.48
CA MET A 1 15.73 12.09 28.32
C MET A 1 16.28 11.70 26.97
N THR A 2 17.10 10.67 26.91
CA THR A 2 17.63 10.15 25.63
C THR A 2 16.47 9.54 24.82
N ALA A 3 16.25 10.04 23.62
CA ALA A 3 15.19 9.53 22.74
C ALA A 3 15.69 8.30 21.96
N TYR A 4 14.81 7.31 21.82
CA TYR A 4 15.08 6.08 21.07
C TYR A 4 14.06 5.90 19.95
N SER A 5 14.54 5.32 18.85
CA SER A 5 13.71 4.80 17.78
C SER A 5 13.68 3.28 17.89
N VAL A 6 12.51 2.67 17.75
CA VAL A 6 12.32 1.22 17.94
C VAL A 6 11.92 0.59 16.61
N SER A 7 12.63 -0.48 16.22
CA SER A 7 12.28 -1.25 15.02
C SER A 7 11.04 -2.11 15.25
N PRO A 8 10.39 -2.62 14.18
CA PRO A 8 9.28 -3.56 14.30
C PRO A 8 9.62 -4.83 15.09
N SER A 9 10.89 -5.26 15.06
CA SER A 9 11.39 -6.40 15.86
C SER A 9 11.68 -6.05 17.32
N GLY A 10 11.45 -4.80 17.76
CA GLY A 10 11.68 -4.34 19.13
C GLY A 10 13.12 -3.87 19.43
N GLU A 11 14.02 -3.87 18.44
CA GLU A 11 15.38 -3.35 18.62
C GLU A 11 15.38 -1.82 18.79
N LYS A 12 16.10 -1.31 19.81
CA LYS A 12 16.12 0.09 20.18
C LYS A 12 17.40 0.78 19.69
N PHE A 13 17.25 1.90 19.01
CA PHE A 13 18.34 2.72 18.50
C PHE A 13 18.28 4.13 19.08
N LYS A 14 19.39 4.56 19.66
CA LYS A 14 19.53 5.93 20.19
C LYS A 14 19.51 6.92 19.01
N ILE A 15 18.66 7.94 19.09
CA ILE A 15 18.64 9.03 18.09
C ILE A 15 19.95 9.81 18.15
N PRO A 16 20.56 10.16 16.99
CA PRO A 16 21.86 10.85 16.95
C PRO A 16 21.79 12.23 17.59
N GLU A 17 22.87 12.58 18.26
CA GLU A 17 23.07 13.88 18.90
C GLU A 17 23.76 14.86 17.94
N ALA A 18 23.65 16.16 18.20
CA ALA A 18 24.18 17.22 17.32
C ALA A 18 25.68 17.07 17.00
N CYS A 19 26.50 16.57 17.95
CA CYS A 19 27.94 16.37 17.73
C CYS A 19 28.25 15.32 16.65
N GLN A 20 27.35 14.37 16.39
CA GLN A 20 27.56 13.29 15.41
C GLN A 20 27.34 13.75 13.95
N TYR A 21 26.69 14.89 13.73
CA TYR A 21 26.40 15.37 12.37
C TYR A 21 27.66 15.77 11.58
N ALA A 22 28.62 16.42 12.22
CA ALA A 22 29.85 16.81 11.57
C ALA A 22 30.73 15.61 11.20
N GLU A 23 30.83 14.62 12.09
CA GLU A 23 31.53 13.37 11.85
C GLU A 23 30.91 12.56 10.71
N GLU A 24 29.58 12.46 10.73
CA GLU A 24 28.84 11.78 9.67
C GLU A 24 29.02 12.46 8.31
N MET A 25 29.01 13.82 8.27
CA MET A 25 29.25 14.55 7.03
C MET A 25 30.65 14.32 6.48
N ALA A 26 31.68 14.38 7.32
CA ALA A 26 33.05 14.09 6.92
C ALA A 26 33.20 12.65 6.35
N ARG A 27 32.49 11.67 6.93
CA ARG A 27 32.44 10.30 6.40
C ARG A 27 31.85 10.28 4.99
N LEU A 28 30.70 10.96 4.78
CA LEU A 28 30.02 11.00 3.49
C LEU A 28 30.81 11.73 2.42
N GLU A 29 31.46 12.84 2.75
CA GLU A 29 32.36 13.59 1.85
C GLU A 29 33.50 12.72 1.34
N LYS A 30 34.15 11.97 2.23
CA LYS A 30 35.19 11.02 1.86
C LYS A 30 34.69 9.94 0.89
N LEU A 31 33.52 9.36 1.17
CA LEU A 31 32.94 8.34 0.31
C LEU A 31 32.54 8.91 -1.06
N ALA A 32 31.94 10.11 -1.09
CA ALA A 32 31.56 10.77 -2.33
C ALA A 32 32.78 11.14 -3.18
N ALA A 33 33.85 11.64 -2.56
CA ALA A 33 35.13 11.95 -3.26
C ALA A 33 35.73 10.68 -3.89
N GLN A 34 35.76 9.57 -3.16
CA GLN A 34 36.22 8.29 -3.69
C GLN A 34 35.33 7.81 -4.85
N ALA A 35 34.02 7.86 -4.69
CA ALA A 35 33.08 7.43 -5.74
C ALA A 35 33.22 8.25 -7.02
N ARG A 36 33.40 9.58 -6.90
CA ARG A 36 33.67 10.45 -8.06
C ARG A 36 34.99 10.14 -8.75
N ALA A 37 36.05 9.84 -7.99
CA ALA A 37 37.30 9.38 -8.56
C ALA A 37 37.20 8.07 -9.33
N GLU A 38 36.23 7.23 -8.99
CA GLU A 38 35.88 6.00 -9.70
C GLU A 38 34.84 6.22 -10.84
N GLY A 39 34.43 7.46 -11.12
CA GLY A 39 33.50 7.83 -12.17
C GLY A 39 32.02 7.57 -11.82
N LYS A 40 31.68 7.42 -10.55
CA LYS A 40 30.29 7.18 -10.10
C LYS A 40 29.56 8.51 -9.89
N GLU A 41 28.28 8.52 -10.26
CA GLU A 41 27.33 9.58 -9.91
C GLU A 41 26.82 9.40 -8.48
N ILE A 42 26.66 10.50 -7.75
CA ILE A 42 26.15 10.50 -6.38
C ILE A 42 24.62 10.70 -6.41
N VAL A 43 23.88 9.73 -5.94
CA VAL A 43 22.42 9.79 -5.86
C VAL A 43 21.99 9.82 -4.39
N VAL A 44 21.20 10.82 -3.99
CA VAL A 44 20.59 10.85 -2.66
C VAL A 44 19.12 10.44 -2.77
N VAL A 45 18.72 9.42 -2.01
CA VAL A 45 17.31 9.00 -1.89
C VAL A 45 16.76 9.53 -0.59
N MET A 46 15.82 10.47 -0.68
CA MET A 46 15.13 11.08 0.47
C MET A 46 13.92 10.26 0.87
N GLY A 47 14.03 9.56 2.00
CA GLY A 47 13.00 8.66 2.50
C GLY A 47 13.32 7.20 2.20
N VAL A 48 13.94 6.47 3.16
CA VAL A 48 14.19 5.03 3.05
C VAL A 48 13.04 4.23 3.68
N GLY A 49 11.84 4.50 3.16
CA GLY A 49 10.61 3.80 3.51
C GLY A 49 10.35 2.57 2.65
N PHE A 50 9.06 2.25 2.50
CA PHE A 50 8.58 1.10 1.73
C PHE A 50 9.08 1.14 0.27
N VAL A 51 8.94 2.23 -0.46
CA VAL A 51 9.45 2.38 -1.83
C VAL A 51 10.94 2.73 -1.83
N GLY A 52 11.33 3.79 -1.12
CA GLY A 52 12.66 4.39 -1.26
C GLY A 52 13.83 3.51 -0.83
N ALA A 53 13.65 2.54 0.10
CA ALA A 53 14.72 1.61 0.45
C ALA A 53 15.05 0.64 -0.68
N VAL A 54 14.00 0.14 -1.36
CA VAL A 54 14.16 -0.80 -2.49
C VAL A 54 14.62 -0.05 -3.74
N MET A 55 14.08 1.14 -3.99
CA MET A 55 14.55 2.00 -5.10
C MET A 55 16.02 2.40 -4.91
N ALA A 56 16.44 2.76 -3.70
CA ALA A 56 17.84 3.04 -3.39
C ALA A 56 18.75 1.85 -3.69
N ALA A 57 18.30 0.62 -3.39
CA ALA A 57 19.06 -0.58 -3.71
C ALA A 57 19.09 -0.87 -5.22
N ILE A 58 17.99 -0.68 -5.95
CA ILE A 58 17.94 -0.82 -7.42
C ILE A 58 18.92 0.17 -8.08
N ILE A 59 18.90 1.44 -7.66
CA ILE A 59 19.84 2.46 -8.16
C ILE A 59 21.29 2.07 -7.82
N ALA A 60 21.54 1.61 -6.60
CA ALA A 60 22.88 1.23 -6.13
C ALA A 60 23.41 -0.05 -6.81
N ASP A 61 22.52 -0.90 -7.28
CA ASP A 61 22.87 -2.13 -7.99
C ASP A 61 23.19 -1.90 -9.48
N THR A 62 22.88 -0.71 -10.00
CA THR A 62 23.09 -0.31 -11.40
C THR A 62 24.57 -0.39 -11.80
N VAL A 63 24.80 -0.99 -12.97
CA VAL A 63 26.13 -1.05 -13.58
C VAL A 63 26.12 -0.33 -14.93
N ASP A 64 27.24 0.27 -15.26
CA ASP A 64 27.48 0.80 -16.59
C ASP A 64 27.50 -0.36 -17.61
N LYS A 65 26.65 -0.29 -18.62
CA LYS A 65 26.46 -1.38 -19.61
C LYS A 65 27.71 -1.69 -20.44
N THR A 66 28.61 -0.71 -20.56
CA THR A 66 29.84 -0.86 -21.36
C THR A 66 30.95 -1.50 -20.54
N THR A 67 31.11 -1.06 -19.28
CA THR A 67 32.24 -1.48 -18.43
C THR A 67 31.88 -2.58 -17.44
N GLY A 68 30.58 -2.83 -17.20
CA GLY A 68 30.10 -3.75 -16.18
C GLY A 68 30.38 -3.30 -14.73
N LYS A 69 30.90 -2.09 -14.52
CA LYS A 69 31.23 -1.55 -13.19
C LYS A 69 30.05 -0.78 -12.58
N PRO A 70 29.94 -0.74 -11.23
CA PRO A 70 28.94 0.09 -10.58
C PRO A 70 29.07 1.56 -11.01
N SER A 71 27.95 2.17 -11.43
CA SER A 71 27.92 3.54 -11.97
C SER A 71 27.41 4.58 -10.97
N LYS A 72 26.88 4.16 -9.83
CA LYS A 72 26.25 5.05 -8.86
C LYS A 72 26.79 4.75 -7.44
N LEU A 73 26.91 5.81 -6.61
CA LEU A 73 26.91 5.71 -5.14
C LEU A 73 25.62 6.30 -4.62
N VAL A 74 24.83 5.52 -3.89
CA VAL A 74 23.54 5.94 -3.34
C VAL A 74 23.66 6.22 -1.85
N ILE A 75 23.15 7.37 -1.44
CA ILE A 75 23.04 7.78 -0.04
C ILE A 75 21.55 7.81 0.32
N GLY A 76 21.08 6.79 1.05
CA GLY A 76 19.73 6.74 1.58
C GLY A 76 19.60 7.65 2.80
N CYS A 77 18.89 8.77 2.67
CA CYS A 77 18.72 9.75 3.73
C CYS A 77 17.35 9.64 4.40
N GLN A 78 17.35 9.49 5.73
CA GLN A 78 16.10 9.44 6.52
C GLN A 78 16.20 10.40 7.71
N ARG A 79 15.18 11.23 7.88
CA ARG A 79 15.09 12.14 9.05
C ARG A 79 15.16 11.33 10.36
N PRO A 80 16.04 11.71 11.31
CA PRO A 80 16.15 11.03 12.59
C PRO A 80 14.97 11.41 13.49
N SER A 81 14.02 10.48 13.64
CA SER A 81 12.87 10.61 14.53
C SER A 81 12.67 9.32 15.32
N THR A 82 11.88 9.38 16.39
CA THR A 82 11.50 8.19 17.16
C THR A 82 10.82 7.13 16.31
N ARG A 83 10.15 7.55 15.23
CA ARG A 83 9.41 6.66 14.31
C ARG A 83 10.25 6.04 13.21
N SER A 84 11.36 6.65 12.80
CA SER A 84 12.00 6.28 11.54
C SER A 84 13.51 6.09 11.60
N TYR A 85 14.19 6.54 12.63
CA TYR A 85 15.66 6.46 12.70
C TYR A 85 16.18 5.01 12.68
N TRP A 86 15.45 4.06 13.26
CA TRP A 86 15.80 2.64 13.27
C TRP A 86 16.10 2.06 11.87
N LYS A 87 15.55 2.66 10.80
CA LYS A 87 15.79 2.25 9.42
C LYS A 87 17.24 2.43 8.99
N ILE A 88 17.90 3.48 9.47
CA ILE A 88 19.30 3.80 9.12
C ILE A 88 20.27 2.72 9.61
N PRO A 89 20.31 2.35 10.90
CA PRO A 89 21.18 1.29 11.37
C PRO A 89 20.92 -0.08 10.71
N LEU A 90 19.65 -0.43 10.45
CA LEU A 90 19.33 -1.68 9.74
C LEU A 90 19.90 -1.66 8.32
N LEU A 91 19.61 -0.61 7.55
CA LEU A 91 20.11 -0.48 6.18
C LEU A 91 21.65 -0.47 6.15
N SER A 92 22.31 0.18 7.11
CA SER A 92 23.76 0.21 7.24
C SER A 92 24.40 -1.17 7.51
N ARG A 93 23.63 -2.11 8.05
CA ARG A 93 24.02 -3.53 8.24
C ARG A 93 23.71 -4.40 7.03
N GLY A 94 23.16 -3.84 5.94
CA GLY A 94 22.70 -4.60 4.77
C GLY A 94 21.37 -5.34 5.02
N GLN A 95 20.57 -4.91 5.98
CA GLN A 95 19.26 -5.46 6.30
C GLN A 95 18.17 -4.54 5.74
N SER A 96 17.13 -5.14 5.16
CA SER A 96 15.98 -4.36 4.70
C SER A 96 15.24 -3.71 5.87
N PRO A 97 14.94 -2.41 5.82
CA PRO A 97 14.06 -1.77 6.78
C PRO A 97 12.57 -2.04 6.47
N VAL A 98 12.27 -2.83 5.46
CA VAL A 98 10.93 -3.20 5.03
C VAL A 98 10.81 -4.70 5.00
N LYS A 99 9.76 -5.24 5.59
CA LYS A 99 9.41 -6.65 5.40
C LYS A 99 8.77 -6.79 4.01
N ALA A 100 9.32 -7.68 3.19
CA ALA A 100 8.82 -7.98 1.86
C ALA A 100 8.78 -9.50 1.65
N GLU A 101 7.78 -9.97 0.92
CA GLU A 101 7.65 -11.36 0.53
C GLU A 101 8.52 -11.72 -0.70
N ASP A 102 9.14 -10.71 -1.32
CA ASP A 102 10.05 -10.88 -2.44
C ASP A 102 11.43 -11.33 -1.95
N PRO A 103 11.88 -12.52 -2.37
CA PRO A 103 13.17 -13.08 -1.95
C PRO A 103 14.38 -12.30 -2.51
N GLU A 104 14.20 -11.38 -3.48
CA GLU A 104 15.28 -10.57 -4.06
C GLU A 104 15.63 -9.35 -3.19
N VAL A 105 14.72 -8.82 -2.35
CA VAL A 105 14.91 -7.56 -1.62
C VAL A 105 16.11 -7.63 -0.67
N ASP A 106 16.14 -8.56 0.27
CA ASP A 106 17.20 -8.67 1.27
C ASP A 106 18.58 -8.95 0.64
N PRO A 107 18.73 -9.92 -0.28
CA PRO A 107 20.00 -10.16 -0.95
C PRO A 107 20.51 -8.97 -1.77
N MET A 108 19.62 -8.21 -2.42
CA MET A 108 20.00 -7.02 -3.19
C MET A 108 20.54 -5.92 -2.28
N ILE A 109 19.85 -5.62 -1.19
CA ILE A 109 20.30 -4.63 -0.21
C ILE A 109 21.63 -5.06 0.41
N ALA A 110 21.75 -6.31 0.84
CA ALA A 110 22.98 -6.84 1.43
C ALA A 110 24.17 -6.74 0.48
N ARG A 111 24.02 -7.11 -0.80
CA ARG A 111 25.12 -7.01 -1.78
C ARG A 111 25.50 -5.56 -2.07
N CYS A 112 24.53 -4.62 -2.16
CA CYS A 112 24.82 -3.21 -2.39
C CYS A 112 25.54 -2.56 -1.21
N VAL A 113 25.18 -2.90 0.03
CA VAL A 113 25.79 -2.34 1.24
C VAL A 113 27.12 -3.00 1.56
N LEU A 114 27.17 -4.33 1.60
CA LEU A 114 28.30 -5.08 2.16
C LEU A 114 29.36 -5.45 1.12
N GLN A 115 28.95 -5.79 -0.10
CA GLN A 115 29.85 -6.29 -1.15
C GLN A 115 30.27 -5.17 -2.10
N LYS A 116 29.29 -4.56 -2.82
CA LYS A 116 29.56 -3.50 -3.80
C LYS A 116 29.91 -2.17 -3.15
N LYS A 117 29.46 -1.93 -1.91
CA LYS A 117 29.64 -0.65 -1.16
C LYS A 117 29.10 0.55 -1.96
N THR A 118 27.99 0.34 -2.66
CA THR A 118 27.32 1.33 -3.49
C THR A 118 26.08 1.93 -2.82
N LEU A 119 25.66 1.41 -1.67
CA LEU A 119 24.57 1.94 -0.86
C LEU A 119 25.05 2.23 0.55
N VAL A 120 24.84 3.46 1.01
CA VAL A 120 25.09 3.89 2.39
C VAL A 120 23.86 4.59 2.93
N ALA A 121 23.62 4.52 4.24
CA ALA A 121 22.50 5.19 4.87
C ALA A 121 22.98 6.32 5.79
N THR A 122 22.20 7.40 5.87
CA THR A 122 22.50 8.55 6.72
C THR A 122 21.25 9.21 7.31
N PHE A 123 21.42 9.86 8.43
CA PHE A 123 20.45 10.73 9.08
C PHE A 123 20.70 12.22 8.77
N ASN A 124 21.83 12.56 8.17
CA ASN A 124 22.24 13.94 7.95
C ASN A 124 21.85 14.43 6.56
N SER A 125 20.89 15.35 6.50
CA SER A 125 20.42 15.95 5.25
C SER A 125 21.43 16.87 4.55
N ASP A 126 22.59 17.18 5.16
CA ASP A 126 23.64 17.94 4.50
C ASP A 126 24.29 17.14 3.36
N CYS A 127 24.10 15.82 3.33
CA CYS A 127 24.46 14.96 2.20
C CYS A 127 23.88 15.42 0.86
N LEU A 128 22.78 16.18 0.87
CA LEU A 128 22.20 16.80 -0.33
C LEU A 128 23.18 17.69 -1.08
N GLY A 129 24.13 18.33 -0.37
CA GLY A 129 25.21 19.12 -0.98
C GLY A 129 26.18 18.31 -1.85
N LEU A 130 26.17 16.98 -1.74
CA LEU A 130 27.01 16.06 -2.51
C LEU A 130 26.29 15.51 -3.75
N ALA A 131 24.99 15.72 -3.89
CA ALA A 131 24.15 15.03 -4.86
C ALA A 131 24.32 15.53 -6.30
N ASP A 132 24.41 14.62 -7.25
CA ASP A 132 24.22 14.86 -8.68
C ASP A 132 22.75 14.62 -9.09
N CYS A 133 22.07 13.72 -8.34
CA CYS A 133 20.64 13.46 -8.46
C CYS A 133 20.03 13.21 -7.07
N VAL A 134 18.82 13.72 -6.84
CA VAL A 134 18.01 13.45 -5.63
C VAL A 134 16.72 12.77 -6.05
N VAL A 135 16.42 11.61 -5.48
CA VAL A 135 15.13 10.93 -5.62
C VAL A 135 14.32 11.15 -4.33
N VAL A 136 13.07 11.58 -4.47
CA VAL A 136 12.21 11.98 -3.36
C VAL A 136 11.08 10.97 -3.19
N ASP A 137 11.21 10.13 -2.13
CA ASP A 137 10.23 9.13 -1.70
C ASP A 137 9.61 9.52 -0.35
N VAL A 138 9.20 10.78 -0.26
CA VAL A 138 8.53 11.33 0.91
C VAL A 138 7.02 11.24 0.74
N GLN A 139 6.37 10.71 1.74
CA GLN A 139 4.96 10.41 1.76
C GLN A 139 4.08 11.66 1.52
N CYS A 140 3.08 11.50 0.63
CA CYS A 140 1.99 12.45 0.43
C CYS A 140 0.68 11.71 0.70
N ASP A 141 0.00 12.06 1.78
CA ASP A 141 -1.21 11.40 2.25
C ASP A 141 -2.47 12.19 1.93
N TYR A 142 -3.60 11.51 2.08
CA TYR A 142 -4.93 12.10 2.02
C TYR A 142 -5.70 11.74 3.29
N ALA A 143 -5.94 12.72 4.13
CA ALA A 143 -6.66 12.53 5.40
C ALA A 143 -8.17 12.60 5.15
N LYS A 144 -8.87 11.47 5.33
CA LYS A 144 -10.33 11.42 5.28
C LYS A 144 -10.91 11.81 6.64
N HIS A 145 -11.92 12.68 6.67
CA HIS A 145 -12.56 13.11 7.90
C HIS A 145 -13.82 12.32 8.25
N GLU A 146 -14.49 11.74 7.23
CA GLU A 146 -15.69 10.92 7.38
C GLU A 146 -15.57 9.62 6.60
N LEU A 147 -16.05 8.51 7.16
CA LEU A 147 -16.12 7.23 6.49
C LEU A 147 -17.18 7.27 5.37
N GLY A 148 -16.79 6.93 4.15
CA GLY A 148 -17.67 6.97 2.99
C GLY A 148 -17.97 8.39 2.48
N ASN A 149 -17.13 9.36 2.82
CA ASN A 149 -17.19 10.71 2.29
C ASN A 149 -15.78 11.22 1.98
N MET A 150 -15.24 10.83 0.84
CA MET A 150 -13.89 11.22 0.41
C MET A 150 -13.77 12.75 0.23
N ARG A 151 -14.85 13.42 -0.17
CA ARG A 151 -14.85 14.87 -0.42
C ARG A 151 -14.60 15.71 0.84
N SER A 152 -14.85 15.16 2.03
CA SER A 152 -14.57 15.81 3.31
C SER A 152 -13.09 15.84 3.68
N GLY A 153 -12.23 15.09 2.96
CA GLY A 153 -10.80 14.96 3.27
C GLY A 153 -9.93 16.03 2.63
N GLU A 154 -8.64 15.99 2.99
CA GLU A 154 -7.63 16.92 2.48
C GLU A 154 -6.27 16.24 2.28
N ALA A 155 -5.46 16.76 1.33
CA ALA A 155 -4.12 16.29 1.08
C ALA A 155 -3.14 16.82 2.12
N GLU A 156 -2.28 15.96 2.65
CA GLU A 156 -1.22 16.30 3.61
C GLU A 156 0.10 16.59 2.88
N MET A 157 0.29 17.85 2.49
CA MET A 157 1.43 18.30 1.69
C MET A 157 2.65 18.72 2.51
N SER A 158 2.49 18.98 3.80
CA SER A 158 3.48 19.65 4.65
C SER A 158 4.84 18.96 4.68
N ALA A 159 4.88 17.63 4.70
CA ALA A 159 6.11 16.85 4.72
C ALA A 159 6.89 16.97 3.39
N LEU A 160 6.17 16.95 2.27
CA LEU A 160 6.77 17.13 0.94
C LEU A 160 7.30 18.56 0.77
N GLU A 161 6.52 19.58 1.12
CA GLU A 161 6.93 20.99 1.04
C GLU A 161 8.19 21.28 1.87
N ALA A 162 8.23 20.78 3.11
CA ALA A 162 9.41 20.91 3.97
C ALA A 162 10.63 20.20 3.37
N THR A 163 10.44 19.04 2.76
CA THR A 163 11.50 18.31 2.08
C THR A 163 12.01 19.07 0.86
N MET A 164 11.12 19.59 0.01
CA MET A 164 11.48 20.36 -1.18
C MET A 164 12.23 21.65 -0.81
N ARG A 165 11.86 22.30 0.30
CA ARG A 165 12.58 23.45 0.84
C ARG A 165 13.99 23.05 1.25
N THR A 166 14.13 21.99 2.04
CA THR A 166 15.45 21.47 2.48
C THR A 166 16.33 21.09 1.30
N ILE A 167 15.77 20.47 0.27
CA ILE A 167 16.51 20.14 -0.96
C ILE A 167 16.98 21.42 -1.64
N GLY A 168 16.08 22.39 -1.89
CA GLY A 168 16.42 23.66 -2.53
C GLY A 168 17.49 24.47 -1.78
N GLU A 169 17.51 24.39 -0.45
CA GLU A 169 18.51 25.04 0.40
C GLU A 169 19.90 24.40 0.32
N LYS A 170 20.02 23.15 -0.10
CA LYS A 170 21.29 22.39 0.06
C LYS A 170 21.91 21.87 -1.23
N ILE A 171 21.11 21.51 -2.25
CA ILE A 171 21.65 20.89 -3.47
C ILE A 171 22.56 21.85 -4.26
N PRO A 172 23.57 21.32 -4.99
CA PRO A 172 24.35 22.13 -5.92
C PRO A 172 23.53 22.51 -7.17
N PRO A 173 23.89 23.61 -7.86
CA PRO A 173 23.35 23.94 -9.18
C PRO A 173 23.54 22.77 -10.16
N GLY A 174 22.51 22.50 -10.99
CA GLY A 174 22.53 21.40 -11.95
C GLY A 174 22.24 20.00 -11.38
N CYS A 175 22.00 19.86 -10.07
CA CYS A 175 21.49 18.62 -9.50
C CYS A 175 20.06 18.35 -10.00
N LEU A 176 19.81 17.14 -10.49
CA LEU A 176 18.46 16.70 -10.86
C LEU A 176 17.70 16.33 -9.58
N VAL A 177 16.48 16.82 -9.43
CA VAL A 177 15.54 16.36 -8.39
C VAL A 177 14.38 15.64 -9.04
N LEU A 178 14.16 14.39 -8.65
CA LEU A 178 13.11 13.53 -9.15
C LEU A 178 12.11 13.24 -8.02
N ILE A 179 10.91 13.76 -8.12
CA ILE A 179 9.80 13.35 -7.24
C ILE A 179 9.28 12.00 -7.74
N GLU A 180 9.44 10.95 -6.94
CA GLU A 180 8.97 9.59 -7.25
C GLU A 180 7.66 9.26 -6.51
N THR A 181 7.40 9.91 -5.41
CA THR A 181 6.15 9.79 -4.65
C THR A 181 4.93 10.14 -5.48
N THR A 182 3.84 9.38 -5.31
CA THR A 182 2.52 9.76 -5.83
C THR A 182 2.06 11.05 -5.15
N VAL A 183 1.83 12.08 -5.94
CA VAL A 183 1.42 13.42 -5.47
C VAL A 183 0.13 13.88 -6.14
N ALA A 184 -0.49 14.90 -5.59
CA ALA A 184 -1.65 15.56 -6.16
C ALA A 184 -1.27 16.24 -7.49
N PRO A 185 -2.08 16.16 -8.57
CA PRO A 185 -1.78 16.78 -9.86
C PRO A 185 -1.46 18.28 -9.75
N GLY A 186 -0.35 18.69 -10.36
CA GLY A 186 0.16 20.05 -10.29
C GLY A 186 1.15 20.30 -9.14
N THR A 187 1.38 19.34 -8.26
CA THR A 187 2.29 19.49 -7.11
C THR A 187 3.71 19.85 -7.56
N THR A 188 4.26 19.15 -8.55
CA THR A 188 5.63 19.38 -9.00
C THR A 188 5.81 20.78 -9.59
N GLU A 189 4.92 21.20 -10.48
CA GLU A 189 5.03 22.49 -11.18
C GLU A 189 4.63 23.69 -10.30
N PHE A 190 3.53 23.58 -9.55
CA PHE A 190 2.90 24.73 -8.90
C PHE A 190 3.18 24.84 -7.41
N VAL A 191 3.72 23.78 -6.79
CA VAL A 191 4.09 23.78 -5.35
C VAL A 191 5.58 23.57 -5.18
N ALA A 192 6.15 22.45 -5.62
CA ALA A 192 7.52 22.07 -5.35
C ALA A 192 8.54 22.96 -6.09
N TRP A 193 8.33 23.22 -7.39
CA TRP A 193 9.24 24.04 -8.18
C TRP A 193 9.34 25.50 -7.69
N PRO A 194 8.25 26.21 -7.38
CA PRO A 194 8.31 27.53 -6.75
C PRO A 194 9.05 27.55 -5.41
N ILE A 195 8.88 26.53 -4.58
CA ILE A 195 9.61 26.41 -3.30
C ILE A 195 11.11 26.33 -3.56
N MET A 196 11.54 25.50 -4.49
CA MET A 196 12.96 25.34 -4.85
C MET A 196 13.55 26.60 -5.50
N LYS A 197 12.80 27.25 -6.41
CA LYS A 197 13.22 28.54 -7.02
C LYS A 197 13.47 29.60 -5.95
N LYS A 198 12.56 29.70 -4.98
CA LYS A 198 12.71 30.64 -3.87
C LYS A 198 13.98 30.34 -3.03
N ALA A 199 14.27 29.06 -2.79
CA ALA A 199 15.48 28.65 -2.07
C ALA A 199 16.75 28.96 -2.88
N PHE A 200 16.76 28.72 -4.18
CA PHE A 200 17.88 29.06 -5.08
C PHE A 200 18.13 30.57 -5.11
N ALA A 201 17.07 31.37 -5.27
CA ALA A 201 17.15 32.84 -5.24
C ALA A 201 17.73 33.35 -3.90
N ALA A 202 17.30 32.78 -2.76
CA ALA A 202 17.81 33.14 -1.43
C ALA A 202 19.31 32.81 -1.26
N ARG A 203 19.82 31.82 -2.00
CA ARG A 203 21.26 31.45 -2.02
C ARG A 203 22.06 32.21 -3.09
N GLY A 204 21.43 33.08 -3.88
CA GLY A 204 22.07 33.79 -4.98
C GLY A 204 22.47 32.89 -6.16
N ILE A 205 21.87 31.72 -6.30
CA ILE A 205 22.14 30.80 -7.42
C ILE A 205 21.43 31.33 -8.68
N ALA A 206 22.21 31.56 -9.72
CA ALA A 206 21.67 31.88 -11.04
C ALA A 206 21.19 30.59 -11.73
N GLY A 207 19.98 30.66 -12.34
CA GLY A 207 19.37 29.52 -13.03
C GLY A 207 18.26 28.85 -12.23
N GLU A 208 17.56 27.96 -12.91
CA GLU A 208 16.39 27.25 -12.40
C GLU A 208 16.80 25.89 -11.82
N PRO A 209 16.16 25.41 -10.74
CA PRO A 209 16.36 24.05 -10.28
C PRO A 209 15.78 23.04 -11.28
N LEU A 210 16.53 21.97 -11.56
CA LEU A 210 16.09 20.89 -12.42
C LEU A 210 15.16 19.96 -11.64
N LEU A 211 13.86 20.06 -11.89
CA LEU A 211 12.85 19.28 -11.19
C LEU A 211 12.05 18.43 -12.18
N ALA A 212 11.87 17.16 -11.84
CA ALA A 212 11.18 16.15 -12.64
C ALA A 212 10.23 15.32 -11.77
N HIS A 213 9.31 14.63 -12.43
CA HIS A 213 8.39 13.67 -11.80
C HIS A 213 8.38 12.33 -12.56
N SER A 214 8.36 11.23 -11.80
CA SER A 214 8.13 9.89 -12.32
C SER A 214 7.65 9.00 -11.17
N PHE A 215 6.43 8.53 -11.23
CA PHE A 215 5.90 7.65 -10.19
C PHE A 215 6.32 6.19 -10.38
N GLU A 216 6.40 5.45 -9.28
CA GLU A 216 6.59 4.01 -9.24
C GLU A 216 5.27 3.24 -9.46
N ARG A 217 5.37 1.96 -9.81
CA ARG A 217 4.23 1.04 -9.92
C ARG A 217 4.40 -0.18 -9.03
N VAL A 218 4.89 0.02 -7.82
CA VAL A 218 5.20 -1.03 -6.87
C VAL A 218 3.97 -1.89 -6.56
N MET A 219 4.18 -3.19 -6.60
CA MET A 219 3.20 -4.18 -6.16
C MET A 219 3.80 -4.95 -4.97
N PRO A 220 3.30 -4.74 -3.75
CA PRO A 220 3.70 -5.54 -2.60
C PRO A 220 3.50 -7.04 -2.86
N GLY A 221 4.44 -7.86 -2.43
CA GLY A 221 4.42 -9.31 -2.64
C GLY A 221 5.70 -9.83 -3.29
N ARG A 222 5.63 -10.99 -3.92
CA ARG A 222 6.80 -11.71 -4.47
C ARG A 222 7.48 -11.04 -5.68
N GLU A 223 6.83 -10.09 -6.32
CA GLU A 223 7.33 -9.36 -7.49
C GLU A 223 7.67 -7.90 -7.18
N TYR A 224 8.09 -7.62 -5.95
CA TYR A 224 8.29 -6.25 -5.49
C TYR A 224 9.40 -5.54 -6.28
N VAL A 225 10.58 -6.14 -6.36
CA VAL A 225 11.73 -5.56 -7.09
C VAL A 225 11.42 -5.44 -8.58
N SER A 226 10.86 -6.50 -9.19
CA SER A 226 10.53 -6.49 -10.61
C SER A 226 9.46 -5.45 -10.95
N SER A 227 8.48 -5.21 -10.06
CA SER A 227 7.44 -4.18 -10.28
C SER A 227 8.00 -2.75 -10.26
N ILE A 228 9.18 -2.52 -9.69
CA ILE A 228 9.88 -1.23 -9.74
C ILE A 228 10.83 -1.17 -10.94
N ARG A 229 11.66 -2.22 -11.13
CA ARG A 229 12.74 -2.25 -12.12
C ARG A 229 12.28 -2.63 -13.52
N ASP A 230 11.39 -3.63 -13.63
CA ASP A 230 10.99 -4.30 -14.85
C ASP A 230 9.53 -3.98 -15.21
N PHE A 231 9.18 -2.70 -15.25
CA PHE A 231 7.82 -2.25 -15.54
C PHE A 231 7.80 -0.92 -16.29
N TRP A 232 6.73 -0.67 -17.08
CA TRP A 232 6.56 0.58 -17.81
C TRP A 232 6.49 1.77 -16.85
N ARG A 233 7.28 2.79 -17.13
CA ARG A 233 7.32 4.04 -16.35
C ARG A 233 6.89 5.23 -17.20
N VAL A 234 6.44 6.26 -16.51
CA VAL A 234 6.12 7.57 -17.10
C VAL A 234 7.02 8.59 -16.43
N CYS A 235 7.60 9.51 -17.18
CA CYS A 235 8.39 10.61 -16.63
C CYS A 235 8.14 11.94 -17.36
N SER A 236 8.48 13.03 -16.70
CA SER A 236 8.34 14.40 -17.19
C SER A 236 9.29 15.34 -16.45
N GLY A 237 9.50 16.53 -16.96
CA GLY A 237 10.32 17.56 -16.32
C GLY A 237 9.69 18.93 -16.39
N CYS A 238 9.99 19.81 -15.43
CA CYS A 238 9.50 21.18 -15.41
C CYS A 238 10.05 22.02 -16.56
N ASP A 239 11.20 21.62 -17.11
CA ASP A 239 11.79 22.19 -18.32
C ASP A 239 12.41 21.09 -19.20
N ALA A 240 12.90 21.47 -20.37
CA ALA A 240 13.47 20.54 -21.35
C ALA A 240 14.72 19.82 -20.82
N GLU A 241 15.56 20.49 -20.02
CA GLU A 241 16.78 19.90 -19.47
C GLU A 241 16.45 18.91 -18.36
N ALA A 242 15.55 19.24 -17.44
CA ALA A 242 15.06 18.33 -16.41
C ALA A 242 14.43 17.07 -17.05
N ARG A 243 13.63 17.23 -18.10
CA ARG A 243 13.02 16.13 -18.85
C ARG A 243 14.08 15.21 -19.48
N ARG A 244 15.07 15.79 -20.15
CA ARG A 244 16.19 15.05 -20.76
C ARG A 244 17.00 14.29 -19.71
N ARG A 245 17.27 14.93 -18.57
CA ARG A 245 18.06 14.36 -17.47
C ARG A 245 17.33 13.21 -16.78
N VAL A 246 16.04 13.35 -16.49
CA VAL A 246 15.26 12.27 -15.86
C VAL A 246 15.10 11.08 -16.80
N GLU A 247 14.86 11.31 -18.10
CA GLU A 247 14.80 10.24 -19.08
C GLU A 247 16.11 9.44 -19.12
N LYS A 248 17.25 10.13 -19.18
CA LYS A 248 18.57 9.49 -19.15
C LYS A 248 18.75 8.67 -17.88
N PHE A 249 18.49 9.26 -16.70
CA PHE A 249 18.64 8.61 -15.41
C PHE A 249 17.79 7.33 -15.31
N LEU A 250 16.52 7.40 -15.68
CA LEU A 250 15.63 6.23 -15.62
C LEU A 250 16.02 5.13 -16.63
N ARG A 251 16.55 5.49 -17.81
CA ARG A 251 17.07 4.50 -18.78
C ARG A 251 18.33 3.79 -18.30
N GLU A 252 19.10 4.41 -17.43
CA GLU A 252 20.27 3.78 -16.80
C GLU A 252 19.88 2.83 -15.67
N VAL A 253 18.83 3.17 -14.90
CA VAL A 253 18.45 2.47 -13.65
C VAL A 253 17.43 1.35 -13.90
N LEU A 254 16.51 1.54 -14.87
CA LEU A 254 15.39 0.63 -15.11
C LEU A 254 15.60 -0.19 -16.40
N ASN A 255 14.86 -1.28 -16.51
CA ASN A 255 14.83 -2.14 -17.69
C ASN A 255 13.95 -1.55 -18.82
N THR A 256 14.36 -0.40 -19.33
CA THR A 256 13.58 0.36 -20.33
C THR A 256 13.69 -0.19 -21.75
N GLU A 257 14.53 -1.19 -21.97
CA GLU A 257 14.62 -1.89 -23.26
C GLU A 257 13.41 -2.81 -23.46
N GLN A 258 12.99 -3.51 -22.41
CA GLN A 258 11.79 -4.36 -22.43
C GLN A 258 10.52 -3.60 -22.03
N PHE A 259 10.66 -2.59 -21.18
CA PHE A 259 9.57 -1.77 -20.64
C PHE A 259 9.80 -0.29 -20.95
N PRO A 260 9.52 0.15 -22.19
CA PRO A 260 9.82 1.52 -22.65
C PRO A 260 9.23 2.61 -21.75
N LEU A 261 10.00 3.70 -21.56
CA LEU A 261 9.53 4.91 -20.87
C LEU A 261 8.52 5.66 -21.74
N THR A 262 7.48 6.17 -21.10
CA THR A 262 6.63 7.22 -21.69
C THR A 262 7.09 8.57 -21.16
N VAL A 263 7.63 9.41 -22.03
CA VAL A 263 8.08 10.76 -21.68
C VAL A 263 6.96 11.74 -21.99
N MET A 264 6.51 12.48 -21.00
CA MET A 264 5.45 13.48 -21.10
C MET A 264 6.02 14.89 -21.08
N ASP A 265 5.24 15.86 -21.59
CA ASP A 265 5.71 17.24 -21.71
C ASP A 265 5.76 17.96 -20.37
N ARG A 266 4.81 17.69 -19.48
CA ARG A 266 4.66 18.41 -18.21
C ARG A 266 4.48 17.45 -17.02
N PRO A 267 5.00 17.82 -15.82
CA PRO A 267 4.80 17.01 -14.60
C PRO A 267 3.34 16.75 -14.24
N ILE A 268 2.44 17.72 -14.42
CA ILE A 268 1.02 17.51 -14.17
C ILE A 268 0.43 16.33 -14.98
N GLU A 269 0.95 16.05 -16.16
CA GLU A 269 0.47 14.93 -17.00
C GLU A 269 0.89 13.59 -16.39
N SER A 270 2.15 13.46 -15.96
CA SER A 270 2.63 12.23 -15.32
C SER A 270 1.99 12.01 -13.94
N GLU A 271 1.77 13.07 -13.16
CA GLU A 271 1.02 13.03 -11.88
C GLU A 271 -0.42 12.57 -12.11
N THR A 272 -1.11 13.19 -13.09
CA THR A 272 -2.48 12.82 -13.45
C THR A 272 -2.57 11.37 -13.92
N THR A 273 -1.57 10.87 -14.66
CA THR A 273 -1.54 9.48 -15.12
C THR A 273 -1.65 8.51 -13.94
N LYS A 274 -0.89 8.72 -12.87
CA LYS A 274 -0.95 7.87 -11.66
C LYS A 274 -2.33 7.93 -11.00
N ILE A 275 -2.88 9.12 -10.85
CA ILE A 275 -4.19 9.33 -10.22
C ILE A 275 -5.30 8.68 -11.02
N VAL A 276 -5.29 8.84 -12.35
CA VAL A 276 -6.29 8.23 -13.25
C VAL A 276 -6.18 6.70 -13.24
N GLU A 277 -4.96 6.14 -13.29
CA GLU A 277 -4.73 4.70 -13.24
C GLU A 277 -5.33 4.07 -11.97
N ASN A 278 -5.07 4.68 -10.81
CA ASN A 278 -5.59 4.18 -9.54
C ASN A 278 -7.10 4.44 -9.37
N SER A 279 -7.60 5.59 -9.83
CA SER A 279 -9.04 5.90 -9.85
C SER A 279 -9.82 4.95 -10.75
N TYR A 280 -9.29 4.59 -11.91
CA TYR A 280 -9.90 3.60 -12.81
C TYR A 280 -10.08 2.26 -12.10
N ARG A 281 -9.04 1.76 -11.42
CA ARG A 281 -9.11 0.50 -10.70
C ARG A 281 -10.11 0.54 -9.53
N ALA A 282 -10.14 1.65 -8.79
CA ALA A 282 -11.09 1.89 -7.72
C ALA A 282 -12.54 1.92 -8.24
N THR A 283 -12.76 2.54 -9.40
CA THR A 283 -14.08 2.65 -10.03
C THR A 283 -14.61 1.28 -10.48
N ILE A 284 -13.77 0.44 -11.10
CA ILE A 284 -14.19 -0.92 -11.50
C ILE A 284 -14.57 -1.76 -10.27
N LEU A 285 -13.86 -1.65 -9.17
CA LEU A 285 -14.21 -2.35 -7.93
C LEU A 285 -15.54 -1.86 -7.35
N ALA A 286 -15.77 -0.55 -7.30
CA ALA A 286 -17.04 0.02 -6.83
C ALA A 286 -18.21 -0.42 -7.70
N PHE A 287 -18.05 -0.41 -9.01
CA PHE A 287 -19.03 -0.89 -9.97
C PHE A 287 -19.40 -2.36 -9.71
N LEU A 288 -18.42 -3.23 -9.48
CA LEU A 288 -18.66 -4.63 -9.18
C LEU A 288 -19.26 -4.86 -7.79
N ASN A 289 -18.93 -4.01 -6.82
CA ASN A 289 -19.52 -4.03 -5.50
C ASN A 289 -21.03 -3.69 -5.57
N GLU A 290 -21.42 -2.74 -6.39
CA GLU A 290 -22.84 -2.41 -6.65
C GLU A 290 -23.57 -3.60 -7.29
N TRP A 291 -23.02 -4.20 -8.34
CA TRP A 291 -23.61 -5.38 -8.99
C TRP A 291 -23.62 -6.62 -8.08
N SER A 292 -22.71 -6.70 -7.10
CA SER A 292 -22.74 -7.80 -6.14
C SER A 292 -23.98 -7.73 -5.22
N LEU A 293 -24.40 -6.53 -4.81
CA LEU A 293 -25.65 -6.35 -4.05
C LEU A 293 -26.87 -6.76 -4.87
N PHE A 294 -26.91 -6.39 -6.16
CA PHE A 294 -27.97 -6.85 -7.06
C PHE A 294 -27.98 -8.37 -7.16
N ALA A 295 -26.83 -9.00 -7.36
CA ALA A 295 -26.71 -10.45 -7.50
C ALA A 295 -27.18 -11.19 -6.23
N GLU A 296 -26.80 -10.73 -5.05
CA GLU A 296 -27.20 -11.28 -3.76
C GLU A 296 -28.72 -11.29 -3.58
N ARG A 297 -29.40 -10.20 -3.97
CA ARG A 297 -30.85 -10.04 -3.85
C ARG A 297 -31.66 -10.85 -4.89
N ASN A 298 -31.07 -11.12 -6.04
CA ASN A 298 -31.78 -11.72 -7.18
C ASN A 298 -31.35 -13.17 -7.48
N GLY A 299 -30.61 -13.82 -6.59
CA GLY A 299 -30.22 -15.22 -6.76
C GLY A 299 -29.18 -15.44 -7.89
N VAL A 300 -28.45 -14.41 -8.27
CA VAL A 300 -27.42 -14.45 -9.34
C VAL A 300 -26.06 -14.81 -8.74
N ASP A 301 -25.24 -15.53 -9.49
CA ASP A 301 -23.83 -15.74 -9.22
C ASP A 301 -23.00 -14.73 -10.04
N LEU A 302 -22.59 -13.63 -9.43
CA LEU A 302 -21.81 -12.61 -10.11
C LEU A 302 -20.42 -13.12 -10.53
N ILE A 303 -19.84 -14.09 -9.82
CA ILE A 303 -18.54 -14.69 -10.20
C ILE A 303 -18.65 -15.38 -11.57
N LYS A 304 -19.71 -16.17 -11.78
CA LYS A 304 -19.99 -16.79 -13.10
C LYS A 304 -20.28 -15.76 -14.19
N VAL A 305 -20.99 -14.68 -13.84
CA VAL A 305 -21.25 -13.57 -14.78
C VAL A 305 -19.94 -12.91 -15.20
N ILE A 306 -19.04 -12.62 -14.26
CA ILE A 306 -17.72 -12.03 -14.54
C ILE A 306 -16.87 -12.96 -15.41
N HIS A 307 -16.87 -14.27 -15.14
CA HIS A 307 -16.17 -15.24 -16.00
C HIS A 307 -16.70 -15.20 -17.44
N ALA A 308 -18.01 -15.14 -17.64
CA ALA A 308 -18.60 -15.01 -18.97
C ALA A 308 -18.20 -13.69 -19.67
N ILE A 309 -18.18 -12.57 -18.94
CA ILE A 309 -17.75 -11.27 -19.48
C ILE A 309 -16.27 -11.32 -19.90
N ARG A 310 -15.40 -11.96 -19.12
CA ARG A 310 -13.95 -12.09 -19.39
C ARG A 310 -13.63 -12.87 -20.67
N MET A 311 -14.56 -13.65 -21.18
CA MET A 311 -14.39 -14.34 -22.48
C MET A 311 -14.28 -13.36 -23.65
N ARG A 312 -14.81 -12.14 -23.50
CA ARG A 312 -14.66 -11.09 -24.49
C ARG A 312 -13.29 -10.43 -24.33
N PRO A 313 -12.40 -10.41 -25.34
CA PRO A 313 -11.04 -9.89 -25.23
C PRO A 313 -10.94 -8.47 -24.67
N THR A 314 -11.88 -7.58 -25.06
CA THR A 314 -11.92 -6.19 -24.59
C THR A 314 -12.32 -6.03 -23.11
N HIS A 315 -12.77 -7.10 -22.44
CA HIS A 315 -13.21 -7.12 -21.04
C HIS A 315 -12.45 -8.17 -20.20
N SER A 316 -11.37 -8.75 -20.74
CA SER A 316 -10.62 -9.83 -20.09
C SER A 316 -9.97 -9.40 -18.76
N ASN A 317 -9.77 -8.09 -18.56
CA ASN A 317 -9.17 -7.50 -17.37
C ASN A 317 -10.18 -7.09 -16.29
N ILE A 318 -11.49 -7.35 -16.47
CA ILE A 318 -12.46 -7.10 -15.40
C ILE A 318 -12.10 -7.93 -14.17
N ILE A 319 -12.16 -7.33 -12.98
CA ILE A 319 -11.78 -7.93 -11.71
C ILE A 319 -12.99 -8.48 -10.96
N PHE A 320 -12.77 -9.17 -9.85
CA PHE A 320 -13.85 -9.72 -9.03
C PHE A 320 -14.20 -8.77 -7.88
N PRO A 321 -15.45 -8.80 -7.37
CA PRO A 321 -15.83 -8.05 -6.18
C PRO A 321 -15.12 -8.59 -4.93
N GLY A 322 -15.07 -7.77 -3.88
CA GLY A 322 -14.49 -8.10 -2.60
C GLY A 322 -15.02 -7.21 -1.48
N PRO A 323 -14.43 -7.24 -0.29
CA PRO A 323 -14.85 -6.43 0.87
C PRO A 323 -14.42 -4.96 0.80
N GLY A 324 -14.15 -4.42 -0.38
CA GLY A 324 -13.69 -3.05 -0.58
C GLY A 324 -12.25 -2.99 -1.11
N ILE A 325 -11.64 -1.83 -0.97
CA ILE A 325 -10.27 -1.57 -1.38
C ILE A 325 -9.40 -1.35 -0.15
N GLY A 326 -8.23 -1.99 -0.13
CA GLY A 326 -7.20 -1.74 0.86
C GLY A 326 -5.86 -1.33 0.21
N GLY A 327 -4.85 -1.24 1.04
CA GLY A 327 -3.51 -0.79 0.66
C GLY A 327 -3.36 0.73 0.74
N TYR A 328 -2.15 1.20 0.49
CA TYR A 328 -1.82 2.61 0.68
C TYR A 328 -2.39 3.53 -0.41
N CYS A 329 -2.42 3.09 -1.66
CA CYS A 329 -2.65 3.98 -2.82
C CYS A 329 -4.14 4.12 -3.18
N LEU A 330 -4.81 3.02 -3.50
CA LEU A 330 -6.16 3.04 -4.08
C LEU A 330 -7.21 3.75 -3.20
N PRO A 331 -7.18 3.63 -1.86
CA PRO A 331 -8.17 4.31 -1.02
C PRO A 331 -8.04 5.84 -1.01
N LYS A 332 -6.90 6.42 -1.39
CA LYS A 332 -6.63 7.85 -1.22
C LYS A 332 -6.37 8.63 -2.51
N ASP A 333 -5.83 7.99 -3.55
CA ASP A 333 -5.27 8.73 -4.70
C ASP A 333 -6.31 9.52 -5.49
N ALA A 334 -7.54 9.00 -5.61
CA ALA A 334 -8.64 9.77 -6.20
C ALA A 334 -8.93 11.07 -5.42
N GLY A 335 -8.73 11.05 -4.09
CA GLY A 335 -8.84 12.22 -3.23
C GLY A 335 -7.80 13.29 -3.54
N LEU A 336 -6.56 12.88 -3.82
CA LEU A 336 -5.50 13.79 -4.24
C LEU A 336 -5.87 14.54 -5.53
N GLY A 337 -6.48 13.84 -6.51
CA GLY A 337 -6.93 14.46 -7.75
C GLY A 337 -8.06 15.47 -7.56
N TYR A 338 -9.07 15.10 -6.76
CA TYR A 338 -10.19 15.97 -6.42
C TYR A 338 -9.73 17.21 -5.65
N TRP A 339 -8.87 17.03 -4.64
CA TRP A 339 -8.34 18.11 -3.82
C TRP A 339 -7.45 19.06 -4.62
N ALA A 340 -6.58 18.53 -5.48
CA ALA A 340 -5.70 19.33 -6.33
C ALA A 340 -6.45 20.26 -7.26
N TYR A 341 -7.57 19.80 -7.80
CA TYR A 341 -8.39 20.57 -8.72
C TYR A 341 -8.84 21.91 -8.11
N LYS A 342 -9.18 21.88 -6.83
CA LYS A 342 -9.56 23.09 -6.10
C LYS A 342 -8.35 23.83 -5.53
N HIS A 343 -7.48 23.15 -4.80
CA HIS A 343 -6.48 23.80 -3.95
C HIS A 343 -5.16 24.13 -4.64
N ILE A 344 -4.81 23.41 -5.71
CA ILE A 344 -3.59 23.68 -6.51
C ILE A 344 -3.97 24.42 -7.79
N LEU A 345 -5.01 23.97 -8.49
CA LEU A 345 -5.38 24.49 -9.81
C LEU A 345 -6.41 25.63 -9.74
N GLY A 346 -7.05 25.86 -8.58
CA GLY A 346 -7.91 27.01 -8.33
C GLY A 346 -9.32 26.95 -8.93
N PHE A 347 -9.85 25.75 -9.24
CA PHE A 347 -11.20 25.58 -9.77
C PHE A 347 -12.22 25.28 -8.67
N GLU A 348 -13.42 25.82 -8.75
CA GLU A 348 -14.47 25.67 -7.73
C GLU A 348 -15.56 24.65 -8.10
N ASP A 349 -15.59 24.16 -9.33
CA ASP A 349 -16.61 23.24 -9.85
C ASP A 349 -16.24 21.74 -9.71
N GLY A 350 -15.35 21.40 -8.76
CA GLY A 350 -14.84 20.05 -8.53
C GLY A 350 -15.93 18.99 -8.38
N ASP A 351 -17.04 19.30 -7.70
CA ASP A 351 -18.17 18.37 -7.53
C ASP A 351 -18.93 18.08 -8.83
N GLN A 352 -18.87 18.97 -9.79
CA GLN A 352 -19.47 18.77 -11.11
C GLN A 352 -18.55 17.93 -12.01
N VAL A 353 -17.24 18.15 -11.93
CA VAL A 353 -16.22 17.47 -12.73
C VAL A 353 -15.95 16.06 -12.19
N PHE A 354 -15.76 15.92 -10.88
CA PHE A 354 -15.42 14.63 -10.23
C PHE A 354 -16.65 13.96 -9.64
N ARG A 355 -17.49 13.35 -10.46
CA ARG A 355 -18.69 12.66 -10.03
C ARG A 355 -18.44 11.17 -9.73
N ILE A 356 -17.59 10.50 -10.48
CA ILE A 356 -17.38 9.05 -10.43
C ILE A 356 -16.32 8.69 -9.39
N SER A 357 -15.12 9.24 -9.49
CA SER A 357 -13.97 8.80 -8.68
C SER A 357 -14.21 8.96 -7.17
N PRO A 358 -14.74 10.10 -6.65
CA PRO A 358 -15.09 10.21 -5.24
C PRO A 358 -16.13 9.20 -4.79
N THR A 359 -17.22 9.07 -5.54
CA THR A 359 -18.29 8.12 -5.24
C THR A 359 -17.80 6.66 -5.25
N ALA A 360 -16.87 6.33 -6.15
CA ALA A 360 -16.25 5.02 -6.16
C ALA A 360 -15.45 4.73 -4.88
N ILE A 361 -14.72 5.71 -4.37
CA ILE A 361 -14.01 5.55 -3.09
C ILE A 361 -15.00 5.41 -1.93
N ASP A 362 -16.06 6.21 -1.89
CA ASP A 362 -17.08 6.16 -0.84
C ASP A 362 -17.76 4.78 -0.78
N ILE A 363 -18.08 4.19 -1.93
CA ILE A 363 -18.63 2.83 -2.04
C ILE A 363 -17.61 1.80 -1.52
N ASN A 364 -16.35 1.90 -1.94
CA ASN A 364 -15.32 0.95 -1.53
C ASN A 364 -15.00 1.05 -0.03
N ASP A 365 -14.93 2.25 0.52
CA ASP A 365 -14.64 2.49 1.94
C ASP A 365 -15.70 1.89 2.87
N THR A 366 -16.96 1.80 2.42
CA THR A 366 -18.06 1.28 3.24
C THR A 366 -18.39 -0.18 2.94
N ARG A 367 -17.83 -0.76 1.89
CA ARG A 367 -18.20 -2.11 1.43
C ARG A 367 -17.99 -3.20 2.48
N ALA A 368 -16.93 -3.12 3.26
CA ALA A 368 -16.65 -4.11 4.30
C ALA A 368 -17.70 -4.14 5.43
N LEU A 369 -18.44 -3.06 5.64
CA LEU A 369 -19.56 -3.03 6.60
C LEU A 369 -20.66 -4.06 6.23
N HIS A 370 -20.89 -4.27 4.93
CA HIS A 370 -21.83 -5.28 4.45
C HIS A 370 -21.41 -6.73 4.82
N VAL A 371 -20.13 -7.00 4.92
CA VAL A 371 -19.64 -8.32 5.40
C VAL A 371 -20.06 -8.57 6.85
N ALA A 372 -20.01 -7.53 7.70
CA ALA A 372 -20.49 -7.66 9.08
C ALA A 372 -22.02 -7.89 9.14
N GLU A 373 -22.79 -7.27 8.25
CA GLU A 373 -24.22 -7.53 8.12
C GLU A 373 -24.51 -8.96 7.66
N LEU A 374 -23.79 -9.46 6.66
CA LEU A 374 -23.91 -10.85 6.20
C LEU A 374 -23.56 -11.85 7.32
N THR A 375 -22.55 -11.54 8.15
CA THR A 375 -22.17 -12.37 9.30
C THR A 375 -23.30 -12.41 10.34
N ARG A 376 -23.86 -11.25 10.70
CA ARG A 376 -25.03 -11.17 11.58
C ARG A 376 -26.20 -11.98 11.05
N ASP A 377 -26.50 -11.85 9.76
CA ASP A 377 -27.63 -12.52 9.14
C ASP A 377 -27.42 -14.04 9.03
N ALA A 378 -26.18 -14.49 8.82
CA ALA A 378 -25.83 -15.91 8.83
C ALA A 378 -26.02 -16.52 10.22
N LEU A 379 -25.52 -15.87 11.27
CA LEU A 379 -25.71 -16.30 12.67
C LEU A 379 -27.20 -16.34 13.04
N ARG A 380 -27.96 -15.29 12.67
CA ARG A 380 -29.41 -15.24 12.91
C ARG A 380 -30.14 -16.39 12.23
N ASN A 381 -29.76 -16.79 11.02
CA ASN A 381 -30.35 -17.92 10.31
C ASN A 381 -30.05 -19.27 11.01
N MET A 382 -29.04 -19.32 11.88
CA MET A 382 -28.71 -20.45 12.74
C MET A 382 -29.33 -20.33 14.15
N GLY A 383 -30.15 -19.31 14.41
CA GLY A 383 -30.75 -19.05 15.73
C GLY A 383 -29.76 -18.46 16.75
N ARG A 384 -28.66 -17.86 16.30
CA ARG A 384 -27.63 -17.27 17.14
C ARG A 384 -27.65 -15.75 17.05
N TYR A 385 -27.15 -15.07 18.11
CA TYR A 385 -26.99 -13.63 18.14
C TYR A 385 -25.54 -13.25 17.81
N ILE A 386 -25.36 -12.11 17.16
CA ILE A 386 -24.02 -11.59 16.90
C ILE A 386 -23.31 -11.13 18.17
N ALA A 387 -24.07 -10.57 19.13
CA ALA A 387 -23.53 -10.15 20.42
C ALA A 387 -23.09 -11.36 21.24
N GLY A 388 -21.83 -11.38 21.64
CA GLY A 388 -21.18 -12.50 22.33
C GLY A 388 -20.78 -13.67 21.44
N ALA A 389 -21.06 -13.62 20.11
CA ALA A 389 -20.62 -14.68 19.21
C ALA A 389 -19.12 -14.67 18.99
N ASP A 390 -18.50 -15.86 18.99
CA ASP A 390 -17.10 -16.07 18.67
C ASP A 390 -16.91 -16.09 17.13
N VAL A 391 -16.33 -15.01 16.59
CA VAL A 391 -16.14 -14.80 15.15
C VAL A 391 -14.66 -14.81 14.79
N LEU A 392 -14.26 -15.74 13.92
CA LEU A 392 -12.93 -15.79 13.35
C LEU A 392 -12.88 -15.07 12.01
N VAL A 393 -11.98 -14.08 11.89
CA VAL A 393 -11.65 -13.41 10.63
C VAL A 393 -10.38 -14.05 10.06
N CYS A 394 -10.51 -14.68 8.90
CA CYS A 394 -9.41 -15.29 8.15
C CYS A 394 -8.87 -14.32 7.11
N GLY A 395 -7.71 -13.71 7.41
CA GLY A 395 -7.04 -12.70 6.61
C GLY A 395 -7.14 -11.31 7.24
N ALA A 396 -6.00 -10.78 7.68
CA ALA A 396 -5.82 -9.44 8.22
C ALA A 396 -5.30 -8.46 7.17
N SER A 397 -4.52 -8.95 6.20
CA SER A 397 -3.94 -8.17 5.13
C SER A 397 -5.00 -7.65 4.15
N TYR A 398 -4.63 -6.62 3.37
CA TYR A 398 -5.56 -6.09 2.38
C TYR A 398 -5.60 -6.89 1.07
N ARG A 399 -4.63 -7.77 0.85
CA ARG A 399 -4.44 -8.51 -0.41
C ARG A 399 -3.95 -9.93 -0.13
N GLN A 400 -4.21 -10.82 -1.09
CA GLN A 400 -3.75 -12.21 -1.10
C GLN A 400 -2.22 -12.30 -0.97
N ASP A 401 -1.76 -13.18 -0.08
CA ASP A 401 -0.37 -13.63 0.10
C ASP A 401 0.64 -12.50 0.34
N VAL A 402 0.22 -11.46 1.06
CA VAL A 402 1.08 -10.36 1.54
C VAL A 402 0.82 -10.05 3.01
N GLY A 403 1.81 -9.46 3.70
CA GLY A 403 1.71 -9.07 5.11
C GLY A 403 1.30 -7.61 5.35
N ASP A 404 0.83 -6.89 4.33
CA ASP A 404 0.44 -5.46 4.43
C ASP A 404 -1.02 -5.31 4.88
N THR A 405 -1.23 -4.64 6.02
CA THR A 405 -2.54 -4.46 6.67
C THR A 405 -3.15 -3.07 6.46
N ARG A 406 -2.44 -2.16 5.80
CA ARG A 406 -2.87 -0.76 5.65
C ARG A 406 -4.23 -0.66 4.94
N TYR A 407 -5.18 0.05 5.55
CA TYR A 407 -6.55 0.19 5.04
C TYR A 407 -7.21 -1.15 4.65
N SER A 408 -6.86 -2.24 5.32
CA SER A 408 -7.49 -3.53 5.06
C SER A 408 -9.01 -3.46 5.29
N GLY A 409 -9.78 -4.03 4.36
CA GLY A 409 -11.23 -4.23 4.57
C GLY A 409 -11.53 -5.10 5.77
N SER A 410 -10.62 -6.01 6.12
CA SER A 410 -10.73 -6.86 7.32
C SER A 410 -10.70 -6.05 8.61
N GLU A 411 -9.92 -4.95 8.67
CA GLU A 411 -9.95 -4.05 9.84
C GLU A 411 -11.34 -3.46 10.06
N LEU A 412 -11.96 -3.00 8.97
CA LEU A 412 -13.31 -2.42 9.04
C LEU A 412 -14.36 -3.47 9.47
N VAL A 413 -14.22 -4.71 8.97
CA VAL A 413 -15.06 -5.85 9.42
C VAL A 413 -14.88 -6.09 10.91
N VAL A 414 -13.65 -6.22 11.40
CA VAL A 414 -13.32 -6.43 12.83
C VAL A 414 -13.92 -5.31 13.67
N ARG A 415 -13.71 -4.05 13.31
CA ARG A 415 -14.23 -2.89 14.04
C ARG A 415 -15.77 -2.88 14.09
N LYS A 416 -16.43 -3.17 12.97
CA LYS A 416 -17.89 -3.20 12.91
C LYS A 416 -18.48 -4.36 13.72
N LEU A 417 -17.90 -5.54 13.63
CA LEU A 417 -18.34 -6.69 14.42
C LEU A 417 -18.14 -6.48 15.92
N THR A 418 -17.03 -5.87 16.32
CA THR A 418 -16.78 -5.46 17.71
C THR A 418 -17.85 -4.46 18.20
N GLU A 419 -18.21 -3.48 17.36
CA GLU A 419 -19.30 -2.53 17.66
C GLU A 419 -20.65 -3.25 17.83
N MET A 420 -20.88 -4.35 17.10
CA MET A 420 -22.07 -5.21 17.21
C MET A 420 -22.00 -6.18 18.40
N GLY A 421 -20.92 -6.16 19.17
CA GLY A 421 -20.73 -6.96 20.39
C GLY A 421 -20.16 -8.36 20.17
N ALA A 422 -19.63 -8.69 19.00
CA ALA A 422 -18.96 -9.96 18.74
C ALA A 422 -17.58 -10.06 19.44
N GLU A 423 -17.19 -11.27 19.81
CA GLU A 423 -15.84 -11.60 20.24
C GLU A 423 -14.99 -12.00 19.03
N ILE A 424 -13.92 -11.26 18.76
CA ILE A 424 -13.17 -11.39 17.52
C ILE A 424 -11.86 -12.11 17.74
N ARG A 425 -11.62 -13.11 16.89
CA ARG A 425 -10.32 -13.74 16.69
C ARG A 425 -9.86 -13.53 15.25
N VAL A 426 -8.55 -13.53 15.04
CA VAL A 426 -7.95 -13.28 13.72
C VAL A 426 -6.91 -14.33 13.43
N HIS A 427 -6.93 -14.85 12.20
CA HIS A 427 -5.86 -15.69 11.65
C HIS A 427 -5.35 -15.09 10.36
N ASP A 428 -4.03 -15.04 10.19
CA ASP A 428 -3.38 -14.65 8.93
C ASP A 428 -1.99 -15.30 8.84
N PRO A 429 -1.67 -16.01 7.74
CA PRO A 429 -0.36 -16.66 7.60
C PRO A 429 0.81 -15.69 7.42
N TYR A 430 0.57 -14.47 6.92
CA TYR A 430 1.61 -13.49 6.55
C TYR A 430 1.77 -12.36 7.56
N VAL A 431 0.70 -11.99 8.31
CA VAL A 431 0.69 -10.89 9.27
C VAL A 431 1.09 -11.39 10.65
N GLU A 432 2.17 -10.86 11.23
CA GLU A 432 2.58 -11.12 12.62
C GLU A 432 1.96 -10.13 13.59
N HIS A 433 2.00 -8.85 13.22
CA HIS A 433 1.49 -7.73 14.00
C HIS A 433 0.46 -6.99 13.17
N TRP A 434 -0.72 -6.78 13.73
CA TRP A 434 -1.72 -5.91 13.12
C TRP A 434 -1.65 -4.53 13.77
N TYR A 435 -0.73 -3.71 13.26
CA TYR A 435 -0.37 -2.43 13.85
C TYR A 435 -1.54 -1.46 14.00
N GLU A 436 -2.49 -1.48 13.07
CA GLU A 436 -3.69 -0.65 13.10
C GLU A 436 -4.59 -0.98 14.31
N LEU A 437 -4.58 -2.21 14.80
CA LEU A 437 -5.29 -2.63 16.02
C LEU A 437 -4.40 -2.46 17.26
N GLU A 438 -3.14 -2.81 17.17
CA GLU A 438 -2.17 -2.76 18.27
C GLU A 438 -1.76 -1.34 18.64
N THR A 439 -2.18 -0.32 17.87
CA THR A 439 -1.86 1.11 18.08
C THR A 439 -0.36 1.41 18.11
N GLN A 440 0.44 0.67 17.34
CA GLN A 440 1.87 0.94 17.22
C GLN A 440 2.13 2.13 16.29
N ASP A 441 2.89 3.11 16.80
CA ASP A 441 3.21 4.34 16.06
C ASP A 441 4.44 4.23 15.15
N VAL A 442 5.04 3.06 15.06
CA VAL A 442 6.38 2.93 14.47
C VAL A 442 6.34 2.48 13.02
N TYR A 443 5.53 1.47 12.70
CA TYR A 443 5.42 0.91 11.36
C TYR A 443 4.18 0.00 11.25
N PRO A 444 3.39 0.08 10.15
CA PRO A 444 3.39 1.15 9.16
C PRO A 444 3.03 2.51 9.78
N ALA A 445 3.18 3.61 9.03
CA ALA A 445 2.91 4.94 9.56
C ALA A 445 1.48 5.06 10.13
N PRO A 446 1.27 5.73 11.28
CA PRO A 446 -0.06 6.02 11.82
C PRO A 446 -0.89 6.78 10.79
N GLY A 447 -2.19 6.57 10.79
CA GLY A 447 -3.11 7.24 9.88
C GLY A 447 -3.65 6.36 8.76
N HIS A 448 -3.09 5.16 8.53
CA HIS A 448 -3.60 4.18 7.55
C HIS A 448 -4.58 3.18 8.18
N SER A 449 -5.34 3.64 9.17
CA SER A 449 -6.30 2.84 9.94
C SER A 449 -7.69 3.47 9.89
N TRP A 450 -8.69 2.62 10.02
CA TRP A 450 -10.09 3.02 10.17
C TRP A 450 -10.46 3.40 11.61
N SER A 451 -9.51 3.32 12.56
CA SER A 451 -9.75 3.52 14.01
C SER A 451 -10.46 4.84 14.34
N ARG A 452 -10.15 5.92 13.64
CA ARG A 452 -10.73 7.26 13.86
C ARG A 452 -12.24 7.34 13.65
N PHE A 453 -12.84 6.39 12.94
CA PHE A 453 -14.28 6.34 12.67
C PHE A 453 -15.06 5.52 13.69
N PHE A 454 -14.38 4.87 14.64
CA PHE A 454 -14.99 4.01 15.65
C PHE A 454 -14.58 4.46 17.05
N ARG A 455 -15.52 4.31 18.00
CA ARG A 455 -15.30 4.70 19.39
C ARG A 455 -15.21 3.48 20.31
N ASN A 456 -14.52 3.63 21.45
CA ASN A 456 -14.53 2.66 22.55
C ASN A 456 -14.07 1.23 22.20
N GLN A 457 -13.06 1.09 21.35
CA GLN A 457 -12.55 -0.20 20.89
C GLN A 457 -11.16 -0.52 21.48
N SER A 458 -10.89 -0.12 22.72
CA SER A 458 -9.59 -0.31 23.37
C SER A 458 -9.20 -1.79 23.51
N GLY A 459 -10.15 -2.73 23.57
CA GLY A 459 -9.90 -4.17 23.62
C GLY A 459 -9.27 -4.74 22.33
N LEU A 460 -9.41 -4.06 21.19
CA LEU A 460 -8.80 -4.53 19.95
C LEU A 460 -7.28 -4.57 19.98
N LYS A 461 -6.63 -3.74 20.82
CA LYS A 461 -5.17 -3.77 21.03
C LYS A 461 -4.65 -5.11 21.57
N ASP A 462 -5.52 -5.89 22.20
CA ASP A 462 -5.17 -7.18 22.80
C ASP A 462 -5.33 -8.36 21.82
N ILE A 463 -5.95 -8.12 20.65
CA ILE A 463 -6.05 -9.11 19.58
C ILE A 463 -4.64 -9.46 19.08
N ARG A 464 -4.39 -10.78 18.99
CA ARG A 464 -3.16 -11.34 18.39
C ARG A 464 -3.53 -12.15 17.17
N VAL A 465 -2.78 -11.93 16.08
CA VAL A 465 -2.96 -12.70 14.85
C VAL A 465 -2.44 -14.12 15.07
N GLN A 466 -3.33 -15.09 14.93
CA GLN A 466 -3.01 -16.51 15.11
C GLN A 466 -2.37 -17.08 13.84
N LYS A 467 -1.49 -18.07 14.00
CA LYS A 467 -0.78 -18.72 12.89
C LYS A 467 -1.26 -20.16 12.64
N ASP A 468 -1.85 -20.81 13.63
CA ASP A 468 -2.45 -22.13 13.50
C ASP A 468 -3.94 -21.99 13.21
N LEU A 469 -4.30 -22.30 11.96
CA LEU A 469 -5.67 -22.14 11.48
C LEU A 469 -6.64 -23.10 12.18
N ALA A 470 -6.22 -24.35 12.42
CA ALA A 470 -7.06 -25.34 13.09
C ALA A 470 -7.36 -24.93 14.55
N ALA A 471 -6.36 -24.41 15.24
CA ALA A 471 -6.53 -23.87 16.58
C ALA A 471 -7.39 -22.60 16.57
N ALA A 472 -7.23 -21.73 15.56
CA ALA A 472 -8.01 -20.50 15.40
C ALA A 472 -9.50 -20.79 15.16
N ILE A 473 -9.85 -21.81 14.38
CA ILE A 473 -11.23 -22.19 14.07
C ILE A 473 -11.93 -22.84 15.28
N ARG A 474 -11.21 -23.41 16.23
CA ARG A 474 -11.81 -24.13 17.35
C ARG A 474 -12.85 -23.29 18.10
N HIS A 475 -14.06 -23.85 18.25
CA HIS A 475 -15.22 -23.23 18.89
C HIS A 475 -15.80 -22.00 18.18
N ALA A 476 -15.31 -21.62 17.00
CA ALA A 476 -15.88 -20.51 16.25
C ALA A 476 -17.37 -20.76 15.94
N GLU A 477 -18.17 -19.72 16.10
CA GLU A 477 -19.58 -19.69 15.71
C GLU A 477 -19.76 -19.10 14.30
N ALA A 478 -18.78 -18.28 13.87
CA ALA A 478 -18.67 -17.80 12.50
C ALA A 478 -17.21 -17.74 12.03
N VAL A 479 -17.00 -18.04 10.75
CA VAL A 479 -15.73 -17.87 10.04
C VAL A 479 -15.95 -16.95 8.84
N ILE A 480 -15.15 -15.92 8.71
CA ILE A 480 -15.15 -14.98 7.59
C ILE A 480 -13.88 -15.20 6.78
N LEU A 481 -14.02 -15.65 5.54
CA LEU A 481 -12.93 -15.76 4.58
C LEU A 481 -12.72 -14.39 3.94
N ALA A 482 -12.00 -13.50 4.65
CA ALA A 482 -11.90 -12.09 4.33
C ALA A 482 -10.82 -11.77 3.28
N VAL A 483 -9.82 -12.65 3.12
CA VAL A 483 -8.74 -12.53 2.12
C VAL A 483 -8.50 -13.89 1.48
N PRO A 484 -8.32 -14.01 0.15
CA PRO A 484 -8.17 -15.30 -0.53
C PRO A 484 -6.72 -15.80 -0.49
N HIS A 485 -6.11 -15.93 0.71
CA HIS A 485 -4.79 -16.53 0.85
C HIS A 485 -4.77 -17.98 0.38
N GLU A 486 -3.65 -18.41 -0.19
CA GLU A 486 -3.49 -19.79 -0.67
C GLU A 486 -3.87 -20.83 0.41
N ALA A 487 -3.60 -20.52 1.68
CA ALA A 487 -3.95 -21.37 2.81
C ALA A 487 -5.47 -21.60 2.95
N TYR A 488 -6.31 -20.67 2.47
CA TYR A 488 -7.77 -20.78 2.58
C TYR A 488 -8.43 -21.36 1.33
N LEU A 489 -7.76 -21.30 0.17
CA LEU A 489 -8.31 -21.80 -1.10
C LEU A 489 -8.54 -23.32 -1.11
N LYS A 490 -7.89 -24.04 -0.18
CA LYS A 490 -7.94 -25.50 -0.07
C LYS A 490 -8.78 -25.98 1.13
N LEU A 491 -9.49 -25.08 1.79
CA LEU A 491 -10.30 -25.43 2.96
C LEU A 491 -11.47 -26.32 2.56
N ASP A 492 -11.57 -27.45 3.24
CA ASP A 492 -12.66 -28.40 3.10
C ASP A 492 -13.73 -28.15 4.20
N PRO A 493 -15.02 -28.14 3.88
CA PRO A 493 -16.11 -27.95 4.85
C PRO A 493 -16.07 -28.94 6.02
N ASP A 494 -15.75 -30.21 5.79
CA ASP A 494 -15.65 -31.22 6.84
C ASP A 494 -14.51 -30.92 7.82
N GLN A 495 -13.39 -30.38 7.31
CA GLN A 495 -12.27 -29.91 8.15
C GLN A 495 -12.69 -28.71 9.00
N ILE A 496 -13.34 -27.70 8.40
CA ILE A 496 -13.79 -26.50 9.11
C ILE A 496 -14.72 -26.87 10.27
N VAL A 497 -15.73 -27.69 10.00
CA VAL A 497 -16.69 -28.15 11.03
C VAL A 497 -15.99 -29.04 12.06
N GLY A 498 -15.11 -29.94 11.61
CA GLY A 498 -14.33 -30.81 12.51
C GLY A 498 -13.44 -30.01 13.49
N TRP A 499 -12.78 -28.97 13.02
CA TRP A 499 -11.96 -28.10 13.87
C TRP A 499 -12.81 -27.22 14.79
N ALA A 500 -13.93 -26.69 14.31
CA ALA A 500 -14.87 -25.92 15.13
C ALA A 500 -15.56 -26.75 16.21
N GLY A 501 -15.76 -28.06 15.95
CA GLY A 501 -16.50 -28.98 16.80
C GLY A 501 -18.02 -28.78 16.77
N GLN A 502 -18.53 -27.93 15.88
CA GLN A 502 -19.92 -27.59 15.72
C GLN A 502 -20.21 -27.00 14.32
N PRO A 503 -21.47 -27.06 13.84
CA PRO A 503 -21.89 -26.27 12.68
C PRO A 503 -21.74 -24.78 12.96
N LEU A 504 -21.32 -23.99 11.93
CA LEU A 504 -21.03 -22.57 12.07
C LEU A 504 -21.49 -21.77 10.85
N ALA A 505 -21.52 -20.45 11.01
CA ALA A 505 -21.73 -19.53 9.89
C ALA A 505 -20.43 -19.35 9.09
N VAL A 506 -20.49 -19.39 7.78
CA VAL A 506 -19.34 -19.13 6.89
C VAL A 506 -19.70 -17.95 5.97
N VAL A 507 -18.84 -16.92 5.97
CA VAL A 507 -18.96 -15.76 5.10
C VAL A 507 -17.78 -15.71 4.13
N ASP A 508 -18.07 -15.91 2.85
CA ASP A 508 -17.06 -15.95 1.79
C ASP A 508 -17.01 -14.63 1.03
N CYS A 509 -15.94 -13.85 1.22
CA CYS A 509 -15.80 -12.53 0.62
C CYS A 509 -15.24 -12.54 -0.82
N PHE A 510 -14.69 -13.67 -1.29
CA PHE A 510 -13.98 -13.73 -2.58
C PHE A 510 -14.41 -14.88 -3.50
N GLY A 511 -15.46 -15.63 -3.14
CA GLY A 511 -15.88 -16.79 -3.90
C GLY A 511 -14.91 -17.97 -3.80
N ILE A 512 -14.29 -18.14 -2.64
CA ILE A 512 -13.33 -19.20 -2.33
C ILE A 512 -14.00 -20.58 -2.37
N LEU A 513 -15.21 -20.67 -1.83
CA LEU A 513 -15.96 -21.94 -1.77
C LEU A 513 -16.61 -22.27 -3.12
N SER A 514 -16.39 -23.47 -3.62
CA SER A 514 -17.12 -24.00 -4.78
C SER A 514 -18.60 -24.26 -4.42
N ASP A 515 -19.48 -24.41 -5.44
CA ASP A 515 -20.89 -24.74 -5.23
C ASP A 515 -21.06 -26.08 -4.48
N ASP A 516 -20.14 -27.05 -4.68
CA ASP A 516 -20.15 -28.33 -3.97
C ASP A 516 -19.72 -28.17 -2.51
N ALA A 517 -18.69 -27.36 -2.24
CA ALA A 517 -18.31 -27.01 -0.88
C ALA A 517 -19.44 -26.29 -0.12
N ILE A 518 -20.13 -25.36 -0.79
CA ILE A 518 -21.29 -24.66 -0.20
C ILE A 518 -22.42 -25.66 0.11
N ARG A 519 -22.70 -26.59 -0.80
CA ARG A 519 -23.69 -27.66 -0.57
C ARG A 519 -23.29 -28.52 0.63
N ARG A 520 -22.02 -28.90 0.70
CA ARG A 520 -21.49 -29.68 1.82
C ARG A 520 -21.62 -28.95 3.16
N CYS A 521 -21.35 -27.63 3.19
CA CYS A 521 -21.61 -26.81 4.39
C CYS A 521 -23.06 -26.93 4.86
N PHE A 522 -24.04 -26.83 3.95
CA PHE A 522 -25.47 -26.96 4.32
C PHE A 522 -25.83 -28.37 4.81
N GLU A 523 -25.25 -29.42 4.21
CA GLU A 523 -25.41 -30.80 4.68
C GLU A 523 -24.87 -31.01 6.10
N LEU A 524 -23.80 -30.31 6.46
CA LEU A 524 -23.19 -30.30 7.79
C LEU A 524 -23.92 -29.38 8.80
N GLY A 525 -25.00 -28.73 8.38
CA GLY A 525 -25.79 -27.84 9.25
C GLY A 525 -25.26 -26.42 9.37
N CYS A 526 -24.28 -26.05 8.56
CA CYS A 526 -23.73 -24.69 8.49
C CYS A 526 -24.66 -23.74 7.75
N GLU A 527 -24.46 -22.45 7.94
CA GLU A 527 -25.05 -21.39 7.13
C GLU A 527 -23.97 -20.69 6.31
N VAL A 528 -24.20 -20.46 5.01
CA VAL A 528 -23.23 -19.82 4.12
C VAL A 528 -23.81 -18.54 3.54
N LYS A 529 -23.04 -17.46 3.61
CA LYS A 529 -23.26 -16.19 2.90
C LYS A 529 -22.01 -15.85 2.08
N ALA A 530 -22.16 -15.13 0.98
CA ALA A 530 -21.01 -14.69 0.21
C ALA A 530 -21.32 -13.41 -0.57
N LEU A 531 -20.28 -12.61 -0.82
CA LEU A 531 -20.37 -11.38 -1.61
C LEU A 531 -20.68 -11.72 -3.08
N GLY A 532 -21.76 -11.16 -3.62
CA GLY A 532 -22.15 -11.31 -5.02
C GLY A 532 -22.63 -12.71 -5.41
N ARG A 533 -22.95 -13.59 -4.47
CA ARG A 533 -23.33 -14.99 -4.75
C ARG A 533 -24.74 -15.31 -4.25
N GLY A 534 -25.75 -14.62 -4.77
CA GLY A 534 -27.16 -14.80 -4.41
C GLY A 534 -27.70 -16.20 -4.69
N HIS A 535 -27.16 -16.94 -5.65
CA HIS A 535 -27.54 -18.30 -6.00
C HIS A 535 -27.37 -19.33 -4.86
N ILE A 536 -26.61 -18.99 -3.81
CA ILE A 536 -26.41 -19.80 -2.60
C ILE A 536 -27.75 -20.17 -1.97
N GLN A 537 -28.72 -19.26 -1.99
CA GLN A 537 -30.05 -19.54 -1.48
C GLN A 537 -30.71 -20.72 -2.20
N ARG A 538 -30.59 -20.81 -3.52
CA ARG A 538 -31.10 -21.94 -4.32
C ARG A 538 -30.39 -23.25 -3.97
N ILE A 539 -29.07 -23.23 -3.75
CA ILE A 539 -28.29 -24.41 -3.30
C ILE A 539 -28.84 -24.90 -1.95
N LYS A 540 -29.09 -23.98 -1.01
CA LYS A 540 -29.66 -24.28 0.31
C LYS A 540 -31.01 -24.97 0.21
N GLU A 541 -31.92 -24.44 -0.61
CA GLU A 541 -33.25 -25.00 -0.83
C GLU A 541 -33.21 -26.41 -1.45
N GLN A 542 -32.33 -26.59 -2.45
CA GLN A 542 -32.12 -27.92 -3.07
C GLN A 542 -31.58 -28.96 -2.09
N THR A 543 -30.65 -28.55 -1.20
CA THR A 543 -30.07 -29.44 -0.19
C THR A 543 -31.12 -29.85 0.84
N ARG A 544 -31.95 -28.90 1.30
CA ARG A 544 -33.06 -29.19 2.24
C ARG A 544 -34.13 -30.11 1.64
N SER A 545 -34.50 -29.89 0.38
CA SER A 545 -35.49 -30.73 -0.31
C SER A 545 -35.02 -32.18 -0.47
N LYS A 546 -33.73 -32.41 -0.73
CA LYS A 546 -33.15 -33.75 -0.79
C LYS A 546 -33.17 -34.46 0.56
N ALA A 547 -32.85 -33.72 1.64
CA ALA A 547 -32.87 -34.27 2.99
C ALA A 547 -34.29 -34.65 3.47
N SER A 548 -35.32 -33.88 3.06
CA SER A 548 -36.71 -34.16 3.39
C SER A 548 -37.38 -35.23 2.51
N GLY A 549 -36.85 -35.50 1.31
CA GLY A 549 -37.38 -36.54 0.39
C GLY A 549 -36.78 -37.93 0.57
N SER A 550 -35.77 -38.07 1.43
CA SER A 550 -35.10 -39.35 1.78
C SER A 550 -35.63 -39.96 3.10
N THR A 551 -36.65 -39.35 3.71
CA THR A 551 -37.45 -39.93 4.82
C THR A 551 -38.80 -40.41 4.28
#